data_b45b5cdb0de86c226b882371bed08b92
#
_entry.id   b45b5cdb0de86c226b882371bed08b92
#
_cell.length_a   1.000
_cell.length_b   1.000
_cell.length_c   1.000
_cell.angle_alpha   90.00
_cell.angle_beta   90.00
_cell.angle_gamma   90.00
#
_symmetry.space_group_name_H-M   'P 1'
#
loop_
_entity.id
_entity.type
_entity.pdbx_description
1 polymer ?
#
loop_
_entity_poly.entity_id
_entity_poly.type
_entity_poly.pdbx_seq_one_letter_code
_entity_poly.pdbx_strand_id
1 'polypeptide(L)'
;PTRLKTGDGECCWIEVLDAPDSMILAGPPTPWTITRAEGGKHDTAETVIDLDAYAGSVTLELRYGTRNSGPSRVAEPVRRARTEHEWSGWAKGLTLPPVHTRLVERSAVLLKALTYGPSGALLAAATTSLPEQLGGVRNWDYRFCWPRDAALAATALIRLGSAGEAMRLAEWLVGVMDTLDSPERLRPLYTVTGQELPAEAEIGELAGYGGSRPVRVSNAAATQVQLDVFGPIADMLATLAESGVPVSPDYWRLTRAIVAAVEARWEEPDHGIWEIRGPKRHHVHSRLMCWHAVDRALVVHRAVAGSGNARWEKLRDTIAADVMEKGWHEHVSAFTVAYGHEEMDATALLIGLVGLVDVKDDRWVRTVQAVRRSLQRGRPPGPVTVLRYVEDDGLPGREGGFVICTTWLVEALITLGRVDEARAVLDSVAAQAGRTGTLTEQYDVPTASTLGNFPQAYSHLGFINAAVRLAAVQGGKQG
;
A
#
# COMPACT_ATOMS: atom_id res chain seq x y z
N PRO A 1 -5.43 26.32 10.78
CA PRO A 1 -4.88 26.74 12.08
C PRO A 1 -5.47 25.87 13.19
N THR A 2 -4.61 25.39 14.11
CA THR A 2 -5.04 24.60 15.25
C THR A 2 -5.20 25.51 16.46
N ARG A 3 -6.40 25.60 17.03
CA ARG A 3 -6.68 26.33 18.26
C ARG A 3 -6.89 25.35 19.39
N LEU A 4 -6.31 25.66 20.53
CA LEU A 4 -6.39 24.84 21.72
C LEU A 4 -7.12 25.58 22.84
N LYS A 5 -7.85 24.84 23.65
CA LYS A 5 -8.51 25.31 24.87
C LYS A 5 -8.27 24.31 25.98
N THR A 6 -7.98 24.82 27.19
CA THR A 6 -7.90 24.00 28.41
C THR A 6 -9.20 24.07 29.17
N GLY A 7 -9.50 23.04 29.97
CA GLY A 7 -10.56 23.05 30.97
C GLY A 7 -10.12 23.72 32.24
N ASP A 8 -11.08 24.32 32.96
CA ASP A 8 -10.92 24.88 34.28
C ASP A 8 -11.18 23.81 35.35
N GLY A 9 -10.26 23.62 36.31
CA GLY A 9 -10.47 22.81 37.49
C GLY A 9 -9.79 21.42 37.52
N GLU A 10 -10.43 20.47 38.18
CA GLU A 10 -9.86 19.16 38.54
C GLU A 10 -9.56 18.21 37.37
N CYS A 11 -10.05 18.48 36.17
CA CYS A 11 -9.75 17.72 34.95
C CYS A 11 -9.04 18.59 33.96
N CYS A 12 -7.74 18.33 33.74
CA CYS A 12 -6.98 19.02 32.69
C CYS A 12 -7.12 18.30 31.36
N TRP A 13 -7.71 19.00 30.42
CA TRP A 13 -7.89 18.55 29.05
C TRP A 13 -7.57 19.66 28.06
N ILE A 14 -7.19 19.28 26.86
CA ILE A 14 -7.00 20.19 25.73
C ILE A 14 -7.99 19.80 24.65
N GLU A 15 -8.80 20.75 24.21
CA GLU A 15 -9.68 20.60 23.05
C GLU A 15 -9.03 21.23 21.83
N VAL A 16 -9.04 20.53 20.70
CA VAL A 16 -8.68 21.05 19.40
C VAL A 16 -9.93 21.62 18.74
N LEU A 17 -9.99 22.96 18.63
CA LEU A 17 -11.21 23.66 18.23
C LEU A 17 -11.47 23.64 16.72
N ASP A 18 -10.39 23.65 15.91
CA ASP A 18 -10.49 23.79 14.44
C ASP A 18 -10.31 22.45 13.70
N ALA A 19 -10.38 21.31 14.42
CA ALA A 19 -10.41 20.00 13.79
C ALA A 19 -11.80 19.70 13.23
N PRO A 20 -11.92 19.01 12.09
CA PRO A 20 -13.22 18.60 11.53
C PRO A 20 -14.01 17.74 12.51
N ASP A 21 -13.34 16.93 13.31
CA ASP A 21 -13.90 16.19 14.43
C ASP A 21 -13.33 16.69 15.75
N SER A 22 -14.15 16.68 16.80
CA SER A 22 -13.71 17.07 18.13
C SER A 22 -12.61 16.14 18.64
N MET A 23 -11.52 16.71 19.14
CA MET A 23 -10.43 15.97 19.78
C MET A 23 -10.18 16.53 21.18
N ILE A 24 -10.06 15.64 22.16
CA ILE A 24 -9.73 15.97 23.54
C ILE A 24 -8.58 15.12 24.02
N LEU A 25 -7.54 15.76 24.55
CA LEU A 25 -6.49 15.11 25.33
C LEU A 25 -6.84 15.30 26.81
N ALA A 26 -7.12 14.20 27.49
CA ALA A 26 -7.39 14.18 28.93
C ALA A 26 -6.24 13.52 29.70
N GLY A 27 -5.94 14.02 30.88
CA GLY A 27 -4.88 13.52 31.76
C GLY A 27 -5.16 13.78 33.23
N PRO A 28 -4.18 13.57 34.11
CA PRO A 28 -4.29 13.91 35.51
C PRO A 28 -4.46 15.42 35.68
N PRO A 29 -4.93 15.88 36.86
CA PRO A 29 -5.11 17.28 37.15
C PRO A 29 -3.77 18.03 37.25
N THR A 30 -3.24 18.40 36.11
CA THR A 30 -2.01 19.19 35.96
C THR A 30 -2.31 20.44 35.12
N PRO A 31 -1.70 21.60 35.44
CA PRO A 31 -1.93 22.81 34.66
C PRO A 31 -1.27 22.71 33.28
N TRP A 32 -2.00 23.06 32.24
CA TRP A 32 -1.50 23.19 30.89
C TRP A 32 -1.23 24.67 30.56
N THR A 33 -0.11 24.94 29.93
CA THR A 33 0.22 26.26 29.39
C THR A 33 0.01 26.23 27.89
N ILE A 34 -0.90 27.08 27.39
CA ILE A 34 -1.12 27.24 25.95
C ILE A 34 -0.33 28.46 25.49
N THR A 35 0.58 28.23 24.55
CA THR A 35 1.35 29.25 23.87
C THR A 35 0.84 29.41 22.45
N ARG A 36 0.55 30.65 22.05
CA ARG A 36 0.20 31.01 20.68
C ARG A 36 1.46 31.44 19.94
N ALA A 37 1.71 30.82 18.78
CA ALA A 37 2.82 31.24 17.94
C ALA A 37 2.64 32.69 17.46
N GLU A 38 3.71 33.47 17.42
CA GLU A 38 3.73 34.78 16.76
C GLU A 38 3.36 34.60 15.28
N GLY A 39 2.33 35.32 14.82
CA GLY A 39 1.73 35.10 13.51
C GLY A 39 0.59 34.08 13.47
N GLY A 40 0.34 33.38 14.51
CA GLY A 40 -0.93 32.88 15.03
C GLY A 40 -1.67 31.78 14.30
N LYS A 41 -1.02 30.81 13.62
CA LYS A 41 -1.76 29.72 12.96
C LYS A 41 -1.95 28.47 13.82
N HIS A 42 -1.03 28.17 14.75
CA HIS A 42 -1.10 26.97 15.59
C HIS A 42 -0.78 27.32 17.04
N ASP A 43 -1.55 26.75 17.97
CA ASP A 43 -1.30 26.81 19.39
C ASP A 43 -0.49 25.57 19.81
N THR A 44 0.39 25.74 20.81
CA THR A 44 1.12 24.66 21.48
C THR A 44 0.67 24.58 22.93
N ALA A 45 0.47 23.38 23.45
CA ALA A 45 0.14 23.16 24.85
C ALA A 45 1.23 22.32 25.52
N GLU A 46 1.69 22.78 26.67
CA GLU A 46 2.74 22.14 27.43
C GLU A 46 2.31 21.93 28.88
N THR A 47 2.73 20.83 29.47
CA THR A 47 2.60 20.55 30.90
C THR A 47 3.81 19.74 31.40
N VAL A 48 4.10 19.87 32.69
CA VAL A 48 5.08 19.03 33.38
C VAL A 48 4.33 18.17 34.40
N ILE A 49 4.53 16.88 34.35
CA ILE A 49 3.89 15.93 35.25
C ILE A 49 4.95 15.30 36.16
N ASP A 50 4.80 15.50 37.48
CA ASP A 50 5.60 14.81 38.46
C ASP A 50 5.09 13.38 38.64
N LEU A 51 5.84 12.40 38.11
CA LEU A 51 5.46 10.99 38.16
C LEU A 51 5.45 10.42 39.58
N ASP A 52 6.21 10.98 40.51
CA ASP A 52 6.22 10.49 41.90
C ASP A 52 4.88 10.78 42.61
N ALA A 53 4.18 11.85 42.20
CA ALA A 53 2.83 12.13 42.68
C ALA A 53 1.78 11.12 42.21
N TYR A 54 2.10 10.27 41.21
CA TYR A 54 1.20 9.29 40.58
C TYR A 54 1.75 7.85 40.63
N ALA A 55 2.51 7.49 41.64
CA ALA A 55 3.10 6.18 41.81
C ALA A 55 3.94 5.71 40.58
N GLY A 56 4.61 6.64 39.92
CA GLY A 56 5.53 6.38 38.81
C GLY A 56 4.85 6.20 37.44
N SER A 57 3.52 6.34 37.33
CA SER A 57 2.85 6.20 36.03
C SER A 57 1.64 7.11 35.88
N VAL A 58 1.43 7.58 34.67
CA VAL A 58 0.30 8.44 34.28
C VAL A 58 -0.30 7.96 32.99
N THR A 59 -1.64 8.02 32.89
CA THR A 59 -2.37 7.77 31.67
C THR A 59 -2.82 9.09 31.05
N LEU A 60 -2.36 9.37 29.81
CA LEU A 60 -2.93 10.38 28.94
C LEU A 60 -3.88 9.71 27.96
N GLU A 61 -5.06 10.29 27.75
CA GLU A 61 -6.10 9.73 26.89
C GLU A 61 -6.48 10.70 25.80
N LEU A 62 -6.08 10.40 24.55
CA LEU A 62 -6.53 11.14 23.38
C LEU A 62 -7.87 10.53 22.91
N ARG A 63 -8.91 11.36 22.89
CA ARG A 63 -10.25 11.00 22.42
C ARG A 63 -10.56 11.74 21.13
N TYR A 64 -11.08 11.01 20.18
CA TYR A 64 -11.48 11.52 18.87
C TYR A 64 -13.01 11.36 18.69
N GLY A 65 -13.64 12.32 17.99
CA GLY A 65 -15.10 12.28 17.72
C GLY A 65 -15.97 12.55 18.95
N THR A 66 -15.41 13.12 20.03
CA THR A 66 -16.17 13.42 21.25
C THR A 66 -15.68 14.70 21.93
N ARG A 67 -16.57 15.40 22.58
CA ARG A 67 -16.25 16.53 23.50
C ARG A 67 -16.36 16.16 24.98
N ASN A 68 -16.54 14.87 25.27
CA ASN A 68 -16.61 14.40 26.64
C ASN A 68 -15.23 14.44 27.30
N SER A 69 -14.99 15.40 28.20
CA SER A 69 -13.77 15.56 28.99
C SER A 69 -13.77 14.77 30.29
N GLY A 70 -14.91 14.20 30.71
CA GLY A 70 -15.03 13.43 31.93
C GLY A 70 -14.15 12.17 31.95
N PRO A 71 -13.89 11.57 33.14
CA PRO A 71 -13.07 10.40 33.26
C PRO A 71 -13.65 9.22 32.44
N SER A 72 -12.76 8.37 31.89
CA SER A 72 -13.20 7.15 31.24
C SER A 72 -13.88 6.22 32.25
N ARG A 73 -15.03 5.62 31.86
CA ARG A 73 -15.75 4.64 32.70
C ARG A 73 -14.99 3.33 32.84
N VAL A 74 -14.05 3.04 31.96
CA VAL A 74 -13.25 1.82 31.95
C VAL A 74 -11.78 2.18 32.18
N ALA A 75 -11.17 1.63 33.22
CA ALA A 75 -9.78 1.87 33.54
C ALA A 75 -8.83 1.46 32.40
N GLU A 76 -7.73 2.19 32.23
CA GLU A 76 -6.75 1.96 31.16
C GLU A 76 -6.23 0.52 31.12
N PRO A 77 -5.83 -0.14 32.23
CA PRO A 77 -5.35 -1.51 32.18
C PRO A 77 -6.36 -2.50 31.60
N VAL A 78 -7.65 -2.29 31.86
CA VAL A 78 -8.72 -3.13 31.30
C VAL A 78 -8.88 -2.88 29.79
N ARG A 79 -8.81 -1.63 29.35
CA ARG A 79 -8.87 -1.28 27.92
C ARG A 79 -7.66 -1.84 27.16
N ARG A 80 -6.47 -1.69 27.71
CA ARG A 80 -5.24 -2.24 27.15
C ARG A 80 -5.31 -3.75 27.03
N ALA A 81 -5.68 -4.45 28.12
CA ALA A 81 -5.80 -5.90 28.10
C ALA A 81 -6.82 -6.40 27.06
N ARG A 82 -7.93 -5.70 26.86
CA ARG A 82 -8.90 -6.01 25.78
C ARG A 82 -8.28 -5.84 24.40
N THR A 83 -7.61 -4.72 24.15
CA THR A 83 -6.95 -4.45 22.87
C THR A 83 -5.89 -5.52 22.59
N GLU A 84 -5.03 -5.82 23.55
CA GLU A 84 -3.99 -6.85 23.42
C GLU A 84 -4.60 -8.23 23.16
N HIS A 85 -5.71 -8.56 23.82
CA HIS A 85 -6.42 -9.82 23.62
C HIS A 85 -7.00 -9.93 22.20
N GLU A 86 -7.68 -8.91 21.73
CA GLU A 86 -8.29 -8.86 20.37
C GLU A 86 -7.24 -8.99 19.28
N TRP A 87 -6.16 -8.19 19.35
CA TRP A 87 -5.09 -8.20 18.36
C TRP A 87 -4.31 -9.52 18.39
N SER A 88 -3.98 -10.04 19.59
CA SER A 88 -3.30 -11.33 19.74
C SER A 88 -4.17 -12.49 19.29
N GLY A 89 -5.49 -12.43 19.56
CA GLY A 89 -6.46 -13.42 19.10
C GLY A 89 -6.52 -13.48 17.57
N TRP A 90 -6.59 -12.32 16.92
CA TRP A 90 -6.56 -12.25 15.47
C TRP A 90 -5.23 -12.77 14.88
N ALA A 91 -4.10 -12.34 15.43
CA ALA A 91 -2.77 -12.76 14.93
C ALA A 91 -2.56 -14.27 15.06
N LYS A 92 -3.05 -14.90 16.15
CA LYS A 92 -3.01 -16.37 16.33
C LYS A 92 -3.84 -17.14 15.30
N GLY A 93 -4.83 -16.51 14.68
CA GLY A 93 -5.63 -17.10 13.60
C GLY A 93 -4.92 -17.13 12.24
N LEU A 94 -3.76 -16.50 12.09
CA LEU A 94 -3.03 -16.45 10.85
C LEU A 94 -2.25 -17.74 10.58
N THR A 95 -2.22 -18.17 9.32
CA THR A 95 -1.34 -19.22 8.81
C THR A 95 -0.03 -18.59 8.36
N LEU A 96 0.97 -18.62 9.24
CA LEU A 96 2.26 -17.97 9.01
C LEU A 96 3.26 -18.92 8.33
N PRO A 97 4.03 -18.45 7.32
CA PRO A 97 5.09 -19.24 6.71
C PRO A 97 6.28 -19.43 7.68
N PRO A 98 7.07 -20.51 7.55
CA PRO A 98 8.26 -20.73 8.38
C PRO A 98 9.45 -19.82 8.00
N VAL A 99 9.25 -18.87 7.08
CA VAL A 99 10.25 -17.91 6.61
C VAL A 99 9.94 -16.55 7.21
N HIS A 100 10.85 -16.00 8.00
CA HIS A 100 10.68 -14.71 8.69
C HIS A 100 9.34 -14.57 9.43
N THR A 101 8.87 -15.63 10.07
CA THR A 101 7.54 -15.77 10.70
C THR A 101 7.14 -14.54 11.51
N ARG A 102 8.05 -14.05 12.39
CA ARG A 102 7.77 -12.87 13.24
C ARG A 102 7.56 -11.58 12.44
N LEU A 103 8.34 -11.37 11.37
CA LEU A 103 8.19 -10.17 10.55
C LEU A 103 6.97 -10.25 9.63
N VAL A 104 6.61 -11.47 9.16
CA VAL A 104 5.35 -11.71 8.42
C VAL A 104 4.14 -11.44 9.34
N GLU A 105 4.14 -11.94 10.57
CA GLU A 105 3.09 -11.65 11.56
C GLU A 105 3.00 -10.15 11.82
N ARG A 106 4.15 -9.49 12.06
CA ARG A 106 4.19 -8.03 12.26
C ARG A 106 3.66 -7.26 11.05
N SER A 107 4.02 -7.69 9.84
CA SER A 107 3.52 -7.09 8.60
C SER A 107 2.01 -7.24 8.46
N ALA A 108 1.46 -8.41 8.76
CA ALA A 108 0.02 -8.64 8.76
C ALA A 108 -0.72 -7.76 9.78
N VAL A 109 -0.19 -7.65 11.01
CA VAL A 109 -0.71 -6.74 12.05
C VAL A 109 -0.70 -5.29 11.58
N LEU A 110 0.36 -4.85 10.90
CA LEU A 110 0.46 -3.49 10.38
C LEU A 110 -0.54 -3.23 9.23
N LEU A 111 -0.73 -4.18 8.31
CA LEU A 111 -1.77 -4.06 7.28
C LEU A 111 -3.17 -3.94 7.91
N LYS A 112 -3.46 -4.76 8.93
CA LYS A 112 -4.71 -4.64 9.68
C LYS A 112 -4.82 -3.28 10.39
N ALA A 113 -3.74 -2.76 10.96
CA ALA A 113 -3.74 -1.47 11.65
C ALA A 113 -3.92 -0.29 10.68
N LEU A 114 -3.48 -0.42 9.42
CA LEU A 114 -3.73 0.58 8.37
C LEU A 114 -5.16 0.50 7.81
N THR A 115 -5.91 -0.55 8.12
CA THR A 115 -7.32 -0.67 7.71
C THR A 115 -8.20 0.20 8.60
N TYR A 116 -8.94 1.13 7.99
CA TYR A 116 -9.92 1.96 8.70
C TYR A 116 -11.15 1.12 9.07
N GLY A 117 -11.28 0.83 10.36
CA GLY A 117 -12.29 -0.10 10.88
C GLY A 117 -13.72 0.17 10.41
N PRO A 118 -14.22 1.43 10.39
CA PRO A 118 -15.60 1.74 10.01
C PRO A 118 -15.95 1.43 8.55
N SER A 119 -14.99 1.53 7.61
CA SER A 119 -15.28 1.33 6.18
C SER A 119 -14.60 0.10 5.57
N GLY A 120 -13.50 -0.37 6.15
CA GLY A 120 -12.68 -1.42 5.56
C GLY A 120 -11.64 -0.93 4.54
N ALA A 121 -11.61 0.37 4.21
CA ALA A 121 -10.58 0.96 3.37
C ALA A 121 -9.20 0.90 4.05
N LEU A 122 -8.14 0.75 3.27
CA LEU A 122 -6.78 0.65 3.77
C LEU A 122 -5.97 1.88 3.37
N LEU A 123 -5.29 2.51 4.34
CA LEU A 123 -4.35 3.60 4.08
C LEU A 123 -3.07 3.06 3.43
N ALA A 124 -2.54 3.77 2.43
CA ALA A 124 -1.25 3.42 1.84
C ALA A 124 -0.11 3.54 2.86
N ALA A 125 -0.14 4.56 3.72
CA ALA A 125 0.69 4.69 4.91
C ALA A 125 0.02 5.55 5.98
N ALA A 126 0.48 5.46 7.23
CA ALA A 126 -0.04 6.25 8.33
C ALA A 126 0.51 7.69 8.39
N THR A 127 1.43 8.04 7.51
CA THR A 127 2.18 9.31 7.53
C THR A 127 2.00 10.12 6.25
N THR A 128 2.33 11.40 6.34
CA THR A 128 2.44 12.30 5.19
C THR A 128 3.82 12.92 5.16
N SER A 129 4.30 13.20 3.96
CA SER A 129 5.46 14.07 3.66
C SER A 129 6.76 13.65 4.30
N LEU A 130 6.92 12.38 4.63
CA LEU A 130 8.23 11.83 4.91
C LEU A 130 8.99 11.67 3.58
N PRO A 131 10.24 12.17 3.52
CA PRO A 131 10.91 12.37 2.24
C PRO A 131 11.45 11.07 1.63
N GLU A 132 11.33 10.96 0.31
CA GLU A 132 12.03 9.95 -0.49
C GLU A 132 13.53 10.30 -0.66
N GLN A 133 13.88 11.55 -0.38
CA GLN A 133 15.26 12.05 -0.27
C GLN A 133 15.33 13.10 0.83
N LEU A 134 16.19 12.91 1.82
CA LEU A 134 16.35 13.87 2.91
C LEU A 134 16.74 15.25 2.37
N GLY A 135 15.99 16.30 2.77
CA GLY A 135 16.12 17.66 2.25
C GLY A 135 15.52 17.87 0.87
N GLY A 136 14.92 16.85 0.26
CA GLY A 136 14.36 16.87 -1.08
C GLY A 136 12.88 17.30 -1.13
N VAL A 137 12.32 17.25 -2.36
CA VAL A 137 10.96 17.74 -2.66
C VAL A 137 9.92 16.63 -2.87
N ARG A 138 10.36 15.36 -2.89
CA ARG A 138 9.52 14.18 -3.12
C ARG A 138 8.88 13.76 -1.79
N ASN A 139 7.83 14.47 -1.41
CA ASN A 139 7.17 14.36 -0.11
C ASN A 139 5.65 14.27 -0.35
N TRP A 140 5.04 13.09 -0.16
CA TRP A 140 3.66 12.82 -0.57
C TRP A 140 2.75 12.51 0.63
N ASP A 141 1.46 12.77 0.46
CA ASP A 141 0.47 12.39 1.48
C ASP A 141 -0.11 10.99 1.15
N TYR A 142 0.19 10.00 2.00
CA TYR A 142 -0.24 8.60 1.83
C TYR A 142 -1.37 8.18 2.77
N ARG A 143 -2.00 9.13 3.46
CA ARG A 143 -3.10 8.86 4.40
C ARG A 143 -4.45 8.66 3.70
N PHE A 144 -4.43 8.11 2.49
CA PHE A 144 -5.59 7.83 1.65
C PHE A 144 -5.61 6.37 1.21
N CYS A 145 -6.71 5.93 0.64
CA CYS A 145 -6.88 4.59 0.12
C CYS A 145 -6.65 4.56 -1.39
N TRP A 146 -5.62 3.87 -1.84
CA TRP A 146 -5.46 3.44 -3.22
C TRP A 146 -6.14 2.08 -3.39
N PRO A 147 -7.21 1.95 -4.20
CA PRO A 147 -7.88 0.66 -4.44
C PRO A 147 -6.93 -0.45 -4.87
N ARG A 148 -5.92 -0.14 -5.68
CA ARG A 148 -4.85 -1.05 -6.09
C ARG A 148 -4.08 -1.62 -4.89
N ASP A 149 -3.51 -0.73 -4.08
CA ASP A 149 -2.67 -1.09 -2.93
C ASP A 149 -3.47 -1.85 -1.87
N ALA A 150 -4.70 -1.37 -1.62
CA ALA A 150 -5.62 -1.99 -0.68
C ALA A 150 -6.01 -3.41 -1.12
N ALA A 151 -6.31 -3.62 -2.41
CA ALA A 151 -6.64 -4.94 -2.94
C ALA A 151 -5.46 -5.91 -2.87
N LEU A 152 -4.23 -5.45 -3.19
CA LEU A 152 -3.02 -6.26 -3.03
C LEU A 152 -2.74 -6.62 -1.57
N ALA A 153 -2.94 -5.68 -0.63
CA ALA A 153 -2.80 -5.93 0.80
C ALA A 153 -3.84 -6.94 1.30
N ALA A 154 -5.08 -6.80 0.86
CA ALA A 154 -6.16 -7.74 1.16
C ALA A 154 -5.84 -9.15 0.64
N THR A 155 -5.35 -9.27 -0.60
CA THR A 155 -4.91 -10.55 -1.18
C THR A 155 -3.79 -11.18 -0.34
N ALA A 156 -2.82 -10.39 0.15
CA ALA A 156 -1.77 -10.90 1.03
C ALA A 156 -2.33 -11.44 2.36
N LEU A 157 -3.34 -10.77 2.95
CA LEU A 157 -4.00 -11.23 4.16
C LEU A 157 -4.83 -12.51 3.93
N ILE A 158 -5.53 -12.64 2.78
CA ILE A 158 -6.23 -13.89 2.42
C ILE A 158 -5.25 -15.06 2.38
N ARG A 159 -4.07 -14.89 1.80
CA ARG A 159 -3.01 -15.92 1.75
C ARG A 159 -2.53 -16.36 3.14
N LEU A 160 -2.67 -15.52 4.14
CA LEU A 160 -2.42 -15.85 5.55
C LEU A 160 -3.66 -16.37 6.28
N GLY A 161 -4.77 -16.62 5.58
CA GLY A 161 -6.01 -17.16 6.16
C GLY A 161 -6.97 -16.10 6.71
N SER A 162 -6.72 -14.78 6.50
CA SER A 162 -7.59 -13.70 6.97
C SER A 162 -8.34 -13.06 5.80
N ALA A 163 -9.57 -13.54 5.54
CA ALA A 163 -10.43 -13.04 4.47
C ALA A 163 -11.31 -11.84 4.89
N GLY A 164 -11.50 -11.62 6.19
CA GLY A 164 -12.43 -10.61 6.71
C GLY A 164 -12.09 -9.18 6.30
N GLU A 165 -10.81 -8.84 6.24
CA GLU A 165 -10.33 -7.54 5.79
C GLU A 165 -10.64 -7.32 4.30
N ALA A 166 -10.44 -8.36 3.48
CA ALA A 166 -10.74 -8.31 2.05
C ALA A 166 -12.23 -8.19 1.76
N MET A 167 -13.07 -8.87 2.54
CA MET A 167 -14.52 -8.76 2.41
C MET A 167 -15.01 -7.32 2.69
N ARG A 168 -14.52 -6.71 3.77
CA ARG A 168 -14.85 -5.30 4.09
C ARG A 168 -14.35 -4.32 3.03
N LEU A 169 -13.14 -4.55 2.50
CA LEU A 169 -12.63 -3.74 1.38
C LEU A 169 -13.50 -3.90 0.13
N ALA A 170 -13.95 -5.11 -0.20
CA ALA A 170 -14.84 -5.34 -1.32
C ALA A 170 -16.19 -4.62 -1.15
N GLU A 171 -16.76 -4.61 0.07
CA GLU A 171 -17.96 -3.84 0.40
C GLU A 171 -17.74 -2.33 0.23
N TRP A 172 -16.59 -1.82 0.70
CA TRP A 172 -16.22 -0.42 0.49
C TRP A 172 -16.08 -0.07 -1.00
N LEU A 173 -15.43 -0.94 -1.80
CA LEU A 173 -15.29 -0.76 -3.25
C LEU A 173 -16.66 -0.75 -3.95
N VAL A 174 -17.58 -1.61 -3.54
CA VAL A 174 -18.97 -1.60 -4.04
C VAL A 174 -19.61 -0.24 -3.75
N GLY A 175 -19.47 0.27 -2.52
CA GLY A 175 -19.98 1.60 -2.14
C GLY A 175 -19.36 2.73 -2.98
N VAL A 176 -18.05 2.70 -3.24
CA VAL A 176 -17.39 3.67 -4.13
C VAL A 176 -17.95 3.56 -5.55
N MET A 177 -18.05 2.36 -6.11
CA MET A 177 -18.57 2.14 -7.47
C MET A 177 -20.00 2.63 -7.64
N ASP A 178 -20.84 2.53 -6.60
CA ASP A 178 -22.22 2.99 -6.61
C ASP A 178 -22.34 4.54 -6.63
N THR A 179 -21.26 5.26 -6.32
CA THR A 179 -21.22 6.73 -6.42
C THR A 179 -20.77 7.23 -7.79
N LEU A 180 -20.23 6.34 -8.63
CA LEU A 180 -19.70 6.72 -9.95
C LEU A 180 -20.80 6.68 -11.01
N ASP A 181 -20.77 7.63 -11.95
CA ASP A 181 -21.65 7.61 -13.13
C ASP A 181 -21.44 6.36 -14.00
N SER A 182 -20.18 5.87 -14.02
CA SER A 182 -19.80 4.65 -14.73
C SER A 182 -18.51 4.05 -14.17
N PRO A 183 -18.33 2.70 -14.25
CA PRO A 183 -17.20 1.99 -13.64
C PRO A 183 -15.81 2.44 -14.12
N GLU A 184 -15.71 2.86 -15.39
CA GLU A 184 -14.45 3.32 -15.97
C GLU A 184 -13.95 4.64 -15.41
N ARG A 185 -14.76 5.33 -14.56
CA ARG A 185 -14.38 6.55 -13.84
C ARG A 185 -13.73 6.29 -12.49
N LEU A 186 -13.47 5.03 -12.15
CA LEU A 186 -12.75 4.71 -10.91
C LEU A 186 -11.42 5.46 -10.86
N ARG A 187 -11.23 6.21 -9.77
CA ARG A 187 -10.03 7.03 -9.56
C ARG A 187 -8.91 6.23 -8.88
N PRO A 188 -7.66 6.65 -9.01
CA PRO A 188 -6.52 6.00 -8.37
C PRO A 188 -6.60 5.96 -6.85
N LEU A 189 -7.20 6.96 -6.22
CA LEU A 189 -7.29 7.02 -4.76
C LEU A 189 -8.54 7.79 -4.26
N TYR A 190 -8.94 7.47 -3.04
CA TYR A 190 -10.09 8.03 -2.33
C TYR A 190 -9.74 8.27 -0.85
N THR A 191 -10.56 9.09 -0.18
CA THR A 191 -10.55 9.08 1.29
C THR A 191 -10.98 7.71 1.82
N VAL A 192 -10.67 7.40 3.08
CA VAL A 192 -11.12 6.13 3.69
C VAL A 192 -12.64 6.01 3.81
N THR A 193 -13.37 7.11 3.62
CA THR A 193 -14.85 7.15 3.57
C THR A 193 -15.41 7.03 2.15
N GLY A 194 -14.55 6.82 1.13
CA GLY A 194 -14.96 6.63 -0.27
C GLY A 194 -15.22 7.92 -1.05
N GLN A 195 -14.88 9.08 -0.47
CA GLN A 195 -15.03 10.37 -1.15
C GLN A 195 -13.82 10.70 -2.02
N GLU A 196 -14.04 11.53 -3.05
CA GLU A 196 -12.95 12.12 -3.82
C GLU A 196 -12.08 13.03 -2.96
N LEU A 197 -10.79 13.12 -3.30
CA LEU A 197 -9.86 13.99 -2.59
C LEU A 197 -10.04 15.47 -3.00
N PRO A 198 -9.84 16.40 -2.04
CA PRO A 198 -9.64 17.80 -2.39
C PRO A 198 -8.32 17.98 -3.17
N ALA A 199 -8.14 19.15 -3.78
CA ALA A 199 -6.87 19.47 -4.45
C ALA A 199 -5.67 19.36 -3.51
N GLU A 200 -4.52 18.88 -4.02
CA GLU A 200 -3.26 18.88 -3.30
C GLU A 200 -2.89 20.30 -2.87
N ALA A 201 -2.46 20.45 -1.63
CA ALA A 201 -2.04 21.73 -1.08
C ALA A 201 -0.76 21.58 -0.26
N GLU A 202 -0.01 22.68 -0.12
CA GLU A 202 1.25 22.74 0.62
C GLU A 202 1.07 23.52 1.93
N ILE A 203 1.66 23.00 3.01
CA ILE A 203 1.69 23.68 4.32
C ILE A 203 3.03 24.36 4.47
N GLY A 204 3.11 25.63 4.05
CA GLY A 204 4.36 26.40 4.02
C GLY A 204 4.97 26.67 5.41
N GLU A 205 4.17 26.63 6.48
CA GLU A 205 4.59 26.87 7.85
C GLU A 205 5.38 25.71 8.48
N LEU A 206 5.23 24.50 7.96
CA LEU A 206 5.94 23.34 8.46
C LEU A 206 7.32 23.20 7.81
N ALA A 207 8.33 22.95 8.64
CA ALA A 207 9.70 22.77 8.17
C ALA A 207 9.93 21.49 7.38
N GLY A 208 9.04 20.49 7.52
CA GLY A 208 9.23 19.14 7.02
C GLY A 208 10.28 18.35 7.80
N TYR A 209 10.27 17.04 7.63
CA TYR A 209 11.25 16.18 8.28
C TYR A 209 12.65 16.42 7.71
N GLY A 210 13.62 16.75 8.58
CA GLY A 210 14.98 17.07 8.15
C GLY A 210 15.07 18.22 7.14
N GLY A 211 14.15 19.19 7.20
CA GLY A 211 14.10 20.32 6.26
C GLY A 211 13.54 19.97 4.87
N SER A 212 12.94 18.80 4.71
CA SER A 212 12.38 18.33 3.43
C SER A 212 11.04 19.01 3.16
N ARG A 213 10.98 19.83 2.14
CA ARG A 213 9.80 20.62 1.75
C ARG A 213 9.39 20.30 0.32
N PRO A 214 8.10 20.50 -0.02
CA PRO A 214 6.98 20.95 0.82
C PRO A 214 6.42 19.85 1.72
N VAL A 215 5.73 20.24 2.80
CA VAL A 215 4.79 19.35 3.49
C VAL A 215 3.45 19.44 2.78
N ARG A 216 2.90 18.29 2.34
CA ARG A 216 1.67 18.23 1.54
C ARG A 216 0.50 17.65 2.31
N VAL A 217 -0.69 18.09 1.93
CA VAL A 217 -1.97 17.48 2.27
C VAL A 217 -2.72 17.19 0.98
N SER A 218 -3.44 16.07 0.94
CA SER A 218 -4.02 15.53 -0.28
C SER A 218 -2.95 15.04 -1.28
N ASN A 219 -3.38 14.60 -2.47
CA ASN A 219 -2.48 14.05 -3.47
C ASN A 219 -3.03 14.29 -4.88
N ALA A 220 -2.23 14.91 -5.73
CA ALA A 220 -2.62 15.26 -7.10
C ALA A 220 -2.86 14.04 -8.00
N ALA A 221 -2.35 12.85 -7.65
CA ALA A 221 -2.62 11.61 -8.36
C ALA A 221 -4.12 11.25 -8.38
N ALA A 222 -4.93 11.80 -7.47
CA ALA A 222 -6.38 11.61 -7.47
C ALA A 222 -7.09 12.01 -8.77
N THR A 223 -6.47 12.88 -9.58
CA THR A 223 -7.03 13.31 -10.87
C THR A 223 -6.48 12.55 -12.07
N GLN A 224 -5.54 11.62 -11.84
CA GLN A 224 -4.93 10.83 -12.91
C GLN A 224 -5.84 9.71 -13.41
N VAL A 225 -5.50 9.19 -14.57
CA VAL A 225 -6.06 7.95 -15.12
C VAL A 225 -5.01 6.86 -14.93
N GLN A 226 -5.36 5.78 -14.23
CA GLN A 226 -4.50 4.63 -13.98
C GLN A 226 -5.30 3.36 -14.26
N LEU A 227 -5.00 2.68 -15.37
CA LEU A 227 -5.76 1.50 -15.81
C LEU A 227 -5.33 0.22 -15.08
N ASP A 228 -4.19 0.27 -14.38
CA ASP A 228 -3.68 -0.85 -13.59
C ASP A 228 -4.52 -1.13 -12.33
N VAL A 229 -5.38 -0.21 -11.90
CA VAL A 229 -6.22 -0.37 -10.69
C VAL A 229 -7.16 -1.58 -10.78
N PHE A 230 -7.60 -1.97 -11.97
CA PHE A 230 -8.60 -3.03 -12.15
C PHE A 230 -8.04 -4.43 -11.89
N GLY A 231 -6.77 -4.68 -12.22
CA GLY A 231 -6.12 -5.98 -12.05
C GLY A 231 -6.13 -6.48 -10.59
N PRO A 232 -5.57 -5.73 -9.66
CA PRO A 232 -5.53 -6.08 -8.23
C PRO A 232 -6.91 -6.29 -7.61
N ILE A 233 -7.91 -5.48 -7.99
CA ILE A 233 -9.28 -5.63 -7.46
C ILE A 233 -9.89 -6.95 -7.95
N ALA A 234 -9.74 -7.27 -9.23
CA ALA A 234 -10.22 -8.54 -9.77
C ALA A 234 -9.48 -9.75 -9.16
N ASP A 235 -8.16 -9.63 -8.92
CA ASP A 235 -7.37 -10.69 -8.27
C ASP A 235 -7.81 -10.92 -6.82
N MET A 236 -8.10 -9.87 -6.07
CA MET A 236 -8.65 -9.98 -4.72
C MET A 236 -9.98 -10.73 -4.72
N LEU A 237 -10.91 -10.39 -5.60
CA LEU A 237 -12.21 -11.06 -5.70
C LEU A 237 -12.08 -12.53 -6.11
N ALA A 238 -11.19 -12.84 -7.05
CA ALA A 238 -10.89 -14.21 -7.46
C ALA A 238 -10.24 -15.00 -6.31
N THR A 239 -9.28 -14.41 -5.58
CA THR A 239 -8.62 -15.04 -4.44
C THR A 239 -9.60 -15.30 -3.29
N LEU A 240 -10.58 -14.41 -3.05
CA LEU A 240 -11.68 -14.67 -2.11
C LEU A 240 -12.49 -15.88 -2.54
N ALA A 241 -12.89 -15.97 -3.82
CA ALA A 241 -13.63 -17.11 -4.34
C ALA A 241 -12.83 -18.43 -4.24
N GLU A 242 -11.54 -18.39 -4.58
CA GLU A 242 -10.61 -19.54 -4.47
C GLU A 242 -10.40 -19.98 -3.02
N SER A 243 -10.49 -19.06 -2.05
CA SER A 243 -10.42 -19.37 -0.62
C SER A 243 -11.72 -19.93 -0.02
N GLY A 244 -12.75 -20.10 -0.85
CA GLY A 244 -14.04 -20.67 -0.45
C GLY A 244 -15.06 -19.63 0.05
N VAL A 245 -14.76 -18.32 -0.05
CA VAL A 245 -15.76 -17.27 0.25
C VAL A 245 -16.81 -17.25 -0.88
N PRO A 246 -18.10 -17.38 -0.56
CA PRO A 246 -19.16 -17.33 -1.57
C PRO A 246 -19.17 -15.99 -2.33
N VAL A 247 -19.29 -16.04 -3.63
CA VAL A 247 -19.44 -14.85 -4.46
C VAL A 247 -20.85 -14.27 -4.29
N SER A 248 -20.95 -13.16 -3.56
CA SER A 248 -22.21 -12.46 -3.37
C SER A 248 -22.68 -11.78 -4.68
N PRO A 249 -23.99 -11.41 -4.79
CA PRO A 249 -24.49 -10.61 -5.92
C PRO A 249 -23.70 -9.31 -6.13
N ASP A 250 -23.22 -8.67 -5.05
CA ASP A 250 -22.45 -7.44 -5.10
C ASP A 250 -21.01 -7.68 -5.61
N TYR A 251 -20.35 -8.76 -5.17
CA TYR A 251 -19.04 -9.14 -5.70
C TYR A 251 -19.12 -9.50 -7.18
N TRP A 252 -20.20 -10.18 -7.58
CA TRP A 252 -20.45 -10.46 -8.99
C TRP A 252 -20.72 -9.18 -9.79
N ARG A 253 -21.50 -8.22 -9.25
CA ARG A 253 -21.74 -6.91 -9.86
C ARG A 253 -20.44 -6.13 -10.03
N LEU A 254 -19.60 -6.08 -8.99
CA LEU A 254 -18.28 -5.43 -9.01
C LEU A 254 -17.36 -6.08 -10.07
N THR A 255 -17.31 -7.42 -10.14
CA THR A 255 -16.52 -8.15 -11.15
C THR A 255 -16.94 -7.77 -12.58
N ARG A 256 -18.25 -7.71 -12.86
CA ARG A 256 -18.74 -7.29 -14.18
C ARG A 256 -18.44 -5.84 -14.50
N ALA A 257 -18.53 -4.97 -13.51
CA ALA A 257 -18.20 -3.55 -13.64
C ALA A 257 -16.72 -3.34 -14.01
N ILE A 258 -15.81 -4.09 -13.37
CA ILE A 258 -14.38 -4.08 -13.69
C ILE A 258 -14.14 -4.50 -15.15
N VAL A 259 -14.73 -5.62 -15.59
CA VAL A 259 -14.53 -6.07 -16.98
C VAL A 259 -15.10 -5.06 -17.98
N ALA A 260 -16.27 -4.46 -17.70
CA ALA A 260 -16.85 -3.43 -18.55
C ALA A 260 -15.93 -2.18 -18.64
N ALA A 261 -15.33 -1.75 -17.53
CA ALA A 261 -14.38 -0.64 -17.51
C ALA A 261 -13.11 -0.97 -18.32
N VAL A 262 -12.56 -2.18 -18.16
CA VAL A 262 -11.42 -2.65 -18.95
C VAL A 262 -11.78 -2.68 -20.44
N GLU A 263 -12.91 -3.29 -20.82
CA GLU A 263 -13.35 -3.37 -22.22
C GLU A 263 -13.48 -1.99 -22.87
N ALA A 264 -13.94 -0.99 -22.10
CA ALA A 264 -14.12 0.37 -22.60
C ALA A 264 -12.81 1.14 -22.80
N ARG A 265 -11.76 0.84 -22.03
CA ARG A 265 -10.60 1.75 -21.88
C ARG A 265 -9.22 1.11 -22.04
N TRP A 266 -9.11 -0.21 -22.14
CA TRP A 266 -7.80 -0.88 -22.13
C TRP A 266 -6.83 -0.39 -23.23
N GLU A 267 -7.32 0.17 -24.33
CA GLU A 267 -6.51 0.73 -25.42
C GLU A 267 -6.02 2.16 -25.16
N GLU A 268 -6.55 2.86 -24.14
CA GLU A 268 -6.20 4.25 -23.87
C GLU A 268 -4.82 4.38 -23.19
N PRO A 269 -4.04 5.43 -23.47
CA PRO A 269 -2.85 5.75 -22.67
C PRO A 269 -3.24 6.24 -21.28
N ASP A 270 -2.41 5.97 -20.29
CA ASP A 270 -2.63 6.35 -18.90
C ASP A 270 -1.37 6.94 -18.23
N HIS A 271 -1.43 7.25 -16.93
CA HIS A 271 -0.29 7.81 -16.19
C HIS A 271 0.60 6.70 -15.56
N GLY A 272 0.16 5.43 -15.62
CA GLY A 272 0.85 4.30 -15.02
C GLY A 272 0.84 4.29 -13.49
N ILE A 273 1.39 3.23 -12.94
CA ILE A 273 1.40 2.94 -11.50
C ILE A 273 2.22 3.95 -10.66
N TRP A 274 3.25 4.55 -11.26
CA TRP A 274 4.17 5.42 -10.52
C TRP A 274 3.75 6.89 -10.48
N GLU A 275 2.59 7.23 -11.04
CA GLU A 275 1.95 8.55 -10.90
C GLU A 275 2.79 9.68 -11.49
N ILE A 276 3.58 9.38 -12.54
CA ILE A 276 4.45 10.35 -13.19
C ILE A 276 3.61 11.56 -13.67
N ARG A 277 4.05 12.76 -13.31
CA ARG A 277 3.36 14.03 -13.65
C ARG A 277 3.73 14.47 -15.08
N GLY A 278 3.59 13.58 -16.05
CA GLY A 278 3.95 13.76 -17.45
C GLY A 278 2.82 13.37 -18.41
N PRO A 279 3.09 13.32 -19.71
CA PRO A 279 2.12 12.86 -20.71
C PRO A 279 1.78 11.39 -20.48
N LYS A 280 0.52 11.03 -20.76
CA LYS A 280 0.06 9.65 -20.72
C LYS A 280 0.81 8.80 -21.74
N ARG A 281 1.09 7.53 -21.37
CA ARG A 281 1.77 6.54 -22.22
C ARG A 281 0.96 5.25 -22.26
N HIS A 282 1.25 4.38 -23.23
CA HIS A 282 0.76 2.99 -23.23
C HIS A 282 1.70 2.14 -22.36
N HIS A 283 1.53 2.26 -21.03
CA HIS A 283 2.36 1.50 -20.09
C HIS A 283 2.12 0.00 -20.23
N VAL A 284 3.20 -0.77 -20.33
CA VAL A 284 3.14 -2.25 -20.40
C VAL A 284 2.45 -2.81 -19.16
N HIS A 285 2.77 -2.26 -17.98
CA HIS A 285 2.14 -2.67 -16.73
C HIS A 285 0.62 -2.44 -16.71
N SER A 286 0.14 -1.28 -17.18
CA SER A 286 -1.29 -0.98 -17.20
C SER A 286 -2.05 -1.95 -18.12
N ARG A 287 -1.48 -2.30 -19.28
CA ARG A 287 -2.04 -3.31 -20.18
C ARG A 287 -2.04 -4.71 -19.56
N LEU A 288 -0.93 -5.06 -18.93
CA LEU A 288 -0.81 -6.32 -18.17
C LEU A 288 -1.90 -6.43 -17.10
N MET A 289 -2.17 -5.36 -16.36
CA MET A 289 -3.20 -5.35 -15.32
C MET A 289 -4.62 -5.38 -15.90
N CYS A 290 -4.85 -4.78 -17.07
CA CYS A 290 -6.12 -4.96 -17.79
C CYS A 290 -6.33 -6.43 -18.22
N TRP A 291 -5.29 -7.08 -18.76
CA TRP A 291 -5.31 -8.51 -19.05
C TRP A 291 -5.61 -9.33 -17.80
N HIS A 292 -4.87 -9.06 -16.73
CA HIS A 292 -5.00 -9.76 -15.45
C HIS A 292 -6.40 -9.60 -14.84
N ALA A 293 -6.99 -8.41 -14.95
CA ALA A 293 -8.36 -8.17 -14.50
C ALA A 293 -9.37 -9.10 -15.18
N VAL A 294 -9.28 -9.27 -16.50
CA VAL A 294 -10.19 -10.15 -17.24
C VAL A 294 -9.92 -11.63 -16.95
N ASP A 295 -8.66 -12.03 -16.84
CA ASP A 295 -8.27 -13.40 -16.49
C ASP A 295 -8.79 -13.80 -15.11
N ARG A 296 -8.61 -12.93 -14.10
CA ARG A 296 -9.13 -13.17 -12.74
C ARG A 296 -10.66 -13.09 -12.67
N ALA A 297 -11.29 -12.20 -13.44
CA ALA A 297 -12.76 -12.17 -13.55
C ALA A 297 -13.35 -13.47 -14.12
N LEU A 298 -12.64 -14.15 -15.02
CA LEU A 298 -13.04 -15.48 -15.53
C LEU A 298 -13.01 -16.54 -14.41
N VAL A 299 -12.13 -16.42 -13.42
CA VAL A 299 -12.14 -17.31 -12.23
C VAL A 299 -13.42 -17.08 -11.42
N VAL A 300 -13.78 -15.83 -11.14
CA VAL A 300 -15.02 -15.48 -10.43
C VAL A 300 -16.23 -15.95 -11.22
N HIS A 301 -16.24 -15.74 -12.56
CA HIS A 301 -17.33 -16.20 -13.43
C HIS A 301 -17.54 -17.71 -13.32
N ARG A 302 -16.47 -18.51 -13.38
CA ARG A 302 -16.56 -19.97 -13.25
C ARG A 302 -17.14 -20.39 -11.90
N ALA A 303 -16.79 -19.69 -10.82
CA ALA A 303 -17.33 -19.95 -9.47
C ALA A 303 -18.84 -19.68 -9.39
N VAL A 304 -19.37 -18.71 -10.17
CA VAL A 304 -20.79 -18.34 -10.16
C VAL A 304 -21.60 -19.18 -11.17
N ALA A 305 -21.09 -19.33 -12.39
CA ALA A 305 -21.84 -19.90 -13.52
C ALA A 305 -21.50 -21.37 -13.84
N GLY A 306 -20.40 -21.90 -13.28
CA GLY A 306 -19.91 -23.25 -13.55
C GLY A 306 -19.38 -23.44 -14.98
N SER A 307 -19.22 -22.37 -15.78
CA SER A 307 -18.83 -22.42 -17.19
C SER A 307 -17.87 -21.29 -17.56
N GLY A 308 -17.26 -21.36 -18.75
CA GLY A 308 -16.46 -20.27 -19.33
C GLY A 308 -17.34 -19.12 -19.85
N ASN A 309 -16.68 -18.02 -20.24
CA ASN A 309 -17.31 -16.85 -20.87
C ASN A 309 -16.52 -16.47 -22.13
N ALA A 310 -17.00 -16.93 -23.30
CA ALA A 310 -16.30 -16.78 -24.56
C ALA A 310 -15.99 -15.30 -24.94
N ARG A 311 -16.86 -14.34 -24.54
CA ARG A 311 -16.61 -12.91 -24.78
C ARG A 311 -15.42 -12.42 -23.95
N TRP A 312 -15.37 -12.76 -22.67
CA TRP A 312 -14.27 -12.37 -21.79
C TRP A 312 -12.96 -13.09 -22.14
N GLU A 313 -13.04 -14.36 -22.52
CA GLU A 313 -11.88 -15.12 -23.02
C GLU A 313 -11.28 -14.45 -24.26
N LYS A 314 -12.13 -14.04 -25.24
CA LYS A 314 -11.67 -13.30 -26.41
C LYS A 314 -11.04 -11.96 -26.04
N LEU A 315 -11.63 -11.19 -25.11
CA LEU A 315 -11.05 -9.92 -24.65
C LEU A 315 -9.69 -10.14 -23.99
N ARG A 316 -9.58 -11.11 -23.08
CA ARG A 316 -8.33 -11.50 -22.43
C ARG A 316 -7.24 -11.83 -23.47
N ASP A 317 -7.57 -12.69 -24.44
CA ASP A 317 -6.62 -13.15 -25.45
C ASP A 317 -6.20 -12.00 -26.40
N THR A 318 -7.12 -11.06 -26.68
CA THR A 318 -6.81 -9.86 -27.46
C THR A 318 -5.82 -8.96 -26.73
N ILE A 319 -6.03 -8.70 -25.43
CA ILE A 319 -5.10 -7.89 -24.63
C ILE A 319 -3.76 -8.62 -24.48
N ALA A 320 -3.76 -9.95 -24.29
CA ALA A 320 -2.54 -10.74 -24.22
C ALA A 320 -1.69 -10.58 -25.48
N ALA A 321 -2.30 -10.71 -26.66
CA ALA A 321 -1.61 -10.57 -27.94
C ALA A 321 -1.00 -9.17 -28.10
N ASP A 322 -1.72 -8.12 -27.74
CA ASP A 322 -1.25 -6.72 -27.80
C ASP A 322 -0.03 -6.50 -26.90
N VAL A 323 -0.09 -6.99 -25.63
CA VAL A 323 1.06 -6.88 -24.71
C VAL A 323 2.27 -7.65 -25.21
N MET A 324 2.06 -8.86 -25.75
CA MET A 324 3.14 -9.71 -26.23
C MET A 324 3.82 -9.16 -27.49
N GLU A 325 3.07 -8.47 -28.35
CA GLU A 325 3.58 -7.84 -29.57
C GLU A 325 4.25 -6.50 -29.28
N LYS A 326 3.57 -5.60 -28.54
CA LYS A 326 4.01 -4.20 -28.39
C LYS A 326 4.82 -3.92 -27.12
N GLY A 327 4.69 -4.76 -26.10
CA GLY A 327 5.39 -4.60 -24.83
C GLY A 327 6.84 -5.10 -24.85
N TRP A 328 7.16 -6.03 -25.76
CA TRP A 328 8.51 -6.51 -25.98
C TRP A 328 9.33 -5.56 -26.83
N HIS A 329 10.52 -5.18 -26.39
CA HIS A 329 11.43 -4.32 -27.16
C HIS A 329 12.66 -5.12 -27.61
N GLU A 330 12.80 -5.33 -28.94
CA GLU A 330 13.83 -6.19 -29.52
C GLU A 330 15.28 -5.73 -29.19
N HIS A 331 15.54 -4.42 -29.27
CA HIS A 331 16.87 -3.89 -29.01
C HIS A 331 17.27 -4.07 -27.53
N VAL A 332 16.34 -3.86 -26.59
CA VAL A 332 16.56 -4.08 -25.16
C VAL A 332 16.51 -5.56 -24.80
N SER A 333 15.84 -6.35 -25.63
CA SER A 333 15.53 -7.78 -25.39
C SER A 333 14.82 -7.99 -24.04
N ALA A 334 13.82 -7.16 -23.75
CA ALA A 334 13.01 -7.20 -22.53
C ALA A 334 11.64 -6.54 -22.74
N PHE A 335 10.69 -6.81 -21.84
CA PHE A 335 9.51 -5.97 -21.66
C PHE A 335 9.93 -4.67 -20.97
N THR A 336 9.47 -3.52 -21.48
CA THR A 336 9.92 -2.19 -21.07
C THR A 336 8.81 -1.40 -20.39
N VAL A 337 9.06 -0.13 -20.04
CA VAL A 337 8.10 0.73 -19.32
C VAL A 337 6.81 0.96 -20.09
N ALA A 338 6.89 1.20 -21.40
CA ALA A 338 5.77 1.53 -22.28
C ALA A 338 6.06 1.13 -23.73
N TYR A 339 5.02 1.04 -24.55
CA TYR A 339 5.14 0.68 -25.97
C TYR A 339 6.06 1.65 -26.71
N GLY A 340 7.05 1.09 -27.40
CA GLY A 340 8.03 1.85 -28.18
C GLY A 340 9.11 2.58 -27.35
N HIS A 341 9.18 2.34 -26.04
CA HIS A 341 10.18 2.89 -25.14
C HIS A 341 11.24 1.86 -24.78
N GLU A 342 12.48 2.29 -24.52
CA GLU A 342 13.61 1.41 -24.18
C GLU A 342 13.90 1.36 -22.67
N GLU A 343 13.30 2.25 -21.88
CA GLU A 343 13.56 2.37 -20.47
C GLU A 343 13.00 1.16 -19.69
N MET A 344 13.78 0.71 -18.71
CA MET A 344 13.39 -0.39 -17.85
C MET A 344 12.56 0.10 -16.67
N ASP A 345 11.52 -0.65 -16.35
CA ASP A 345 10.65 -0.47 -15.19
C ASP A 345 10.60 -1.76 -14.37
N ALA A 346 10.59 -1.64 -13.04
CA ALA A 346 10.52 -2.80 -12.14
C ALA A 346 9.21 -3.59 -12.29
N THR A 347 8.13 -2.95 -12.75
CA THR A 347 6.84 -3.62 -13.03
C THR A 347 6.94 -4.66 -14.13
N ALA A 348 7.99 -4.62 -14.98
CA ALA A 348 8.25 -5.68 -15.95
C ALA A 348 8.46 -7.06 -15.29
N LEU A 349 8.84 -7.08 -13.99
CA LEU A 349 8.87 -8.31 -13.19
C LEU A 349 7.49 -8.95 -13.00
N LEU A 350 6.42 -8.20 -13.13
CA LEU A 350 5.07 -8.72 -12.92
C LEU A 350 4.59 -9.58 -14.10
N ILE A 351 5.14 -9.44 -15.30
CA ILE A 351 4.62 -10.11 -16.50
C ILE A 351 4.65 -11.65 -16.40
N GLY A 352 5.70 -12.20 -15.79
CA GLY A 352 5.79 -13.63 -15.47
C GLY A 352 5.16 -13.97 -14.11
N LEU A 353 5.15 -13.02 -13.14
CA LEU A 353 4.60 -13.26 -11.80
C LEU A 353 3.08 -13.42 -11.81
N VAL A 354 2.37 -12.70 -12.68
CA VAL A 354 0.91 -12.82 -12.87
C VAL A 354 0.53 -13.85 -13.94
N GLY A 355 1.51 -14.45 -14.64
CA GLY A 355 1.31 -15.60 -15.52
C GLY A 355 0.94 -15.27 -16.96
N LEU A 356 1.10 -14.03 -17.44
CA LEU A 356 0.93 -13.73 -18.87
C LEU A 356 2.01 -14.43 -19.71
N VAL A 357 3.24 -14.43 -19.23
CA VAL A 357 4.37 -15.11 -19.83
C VAL A 357 4.78 -16.30 -18.96
N ASP A 358 4.97 -17.46 -19.56
CA ASP A 358 5.46 -18.65 -18.85
C ASP A 358 6.83 -18.35 -18.24
N VAL A 359 7.06 -18.79 -17.01
CA VAL A 359 8.32 -18.59 -16.30
C VAL A 359 9.52 -19.30 -16.95
N LYS A 360 9.27 -20.21 -17.90
CA LYS A 360 10.29 -20.87 -18.73
C LYS A 360 10.55 -20.16 -20.06
N ASP A 361 9.73 -19.15 -20.41
CA ASP A 361 9.92 -18.36 -21.63
C ASP A 361 11.22 -17.54 -21.52
N ASP A 362 12.03 -17.57 -22.55
CA ASP A 362 13.31 -16.87 -22.63
C ASP A 362 13.14 -15.33 -22.45
N ARG A 363 12.01 -14.80 -22.91
CA ARG A 363 11.67 -13.36 -22.73
C ARG A 363 11.49 -12.99 -21.27
N TRP A 364 10.91 -13.88 -20.46
CA TRP A 364 10.84 -13.69 -19.00
C TRP A 364 12.22 -13.65 -18.37
N VAL A 365 13.06 -14.65 -18.66
CA VAL A 365 14.45 -14.75 -18.13
C VAL A 365 15.25 -13.49 -18.49
N ARG A 366 15.16 -13.05 -19.75
CA ARG A 366 15.87 -11.83 -20.23
C ARG A 366 15.34 -10.58 -19.57
N THR A 367 14.03 -10.46 -19.39
CA THR A 367 13.42 -9.31 -18.69
C THR A 367 13.91 -9.21 -17.25
N VAL A 368 13.91 -10.31 -16.48
CA VAL A 368 14.46 -10.31 -15.12
C VAL A 368 15.94 -9.89 -15.11
N GLN A 369 16.73 -10.37 -16.07
CA GLN A 369 18.14 -9.98 -16.19
C GLN A 369 18.29 -8.49 -16.53
N ALA A 370 17.45 -7.94 -17.41
CA ALA A 370 17.47 -6.53 -17.78
C ALA A 370 17.10 -5.63 -16.58
N VAL A 371 16.03 -5.96 -15.85
CA VAL A 371 15.66 -5.25 -14.61
C VAL A 371 16.83 -5.28 -13.61
N ARG A 372 17.45 -6.41 -13.39
CA ARG A 372 18.58 -6.53 -12.47
C ARG A 372 19.78 -5.67 -12.89
N ARG A 373 20.12 -5.66 -14.19
CA ARG A 373 21.25 -4.83 -14.69
C ARG A 373 20.97 -3.35 -14.54
N SER A 374 19.75 -2.92 -14.81
CA SER A 374 19.39 -1.49 -14.87
C SER A 374 18.99 -0.94 -13.50
N LEU A 375 18.22 -1.70 -12.71
CA LEU A 375 17.50 -1.17 -11.54
C LEU A 375 18.00 -1.74 -10.20
N GLN A 376 18.65 -2.91 -10.15
CA GLN A 376 19.15 -3.45 -8.88
C GLN A 376 20.34 -2.64 -8.38
N ARG A 377 20.34 -2.34 -7.07
CA ARG A 377 21.45 -1.72 -6.33
C ARG A 377 21.84 -2.62 -5.18
N GLY A 378 23.14 -2.70 -4.93
CA GLY A 378 23.69 -3.58 -3.90
C GLY A 378 23.72 -5.06 -4.28
N ARG A 379 24.31 -5.88 -3.41
CA ARG A 379 24.45 -7.34 -3.57
C ARG A 379 24.48 -8.04 -2.21
N PRO A 380 23.88 -9.24 -2.07
CA PRO A 380 24.09 -10.04 -0.86
C PRO A 380 25.58 -10.33 -0.60
N PRO A 381 26.03 -10.42 0.67
CA PRO A 381 25.25 -10.33 1.91
C PRO A 381 24.89 -8.90 2.34
N GLY A 382 25.31 -7.87 1.61
CA GLY A 382 24.92 -6.49 1.87
C GLY A 382 23.49 -6.19 1.47
N PRO A 383 23.02 -4.95 1.74
CA PRO A 383 21.69 -4.51 1.37
C PRO A 383 21.46 -4.61 -0.15
N VAL A 384 20.28 -5.07 -0.53
CA VAL A 384 19.82 -5.11 -1.92
C VAL A 384 18.54 -4.32 -2.03
N THR A 385 18.42 -3.53 -3.10
CA THR A 385 17.22 -2.81 -3.43
C THR A 385 17.03 -2.71 -4.95
N VAL A 386 15.81 -2.48 -5.40
CA VAL A 386 15.45 -2.29 -6.81
C VAL A 386 14.76 -0.95 -6.97
N LEU A 387 15.30 -0.10 -7.85
CA LEU A 387 14.68 1.17 -8.23
C LEU A 387 13.38 0.91 -9.00
N ARG A 388 12.42 1.82 -8.95
CA ARG A 388 11.21 1.78 -9.80
C ARG A 388 11.61 1.84 -11.28
N TYR A 389 12.38 2.88 -11.61
CA TYR A 389 12.89 3.26 -12.93
C TYR A 389 14.15 4.13 -12.75
N VAL A 390 14.74 4.55 -13.85
CA VAL A 390 15.89 5.49 -13.87
C VAL A 390 15.69 6.65 -14.86
N GLU A 391 14.51 6.78 -15.44
CA GLU A 391 14.18 7.90 -16.33
C GLU A 391 13.95 9.21 -15.55
N ASP A 392 14.08 10.35 -16.26
CA ASP A 392 13.71 11.66 -15.72
C ASP A 392 12.19 11.76 -15.64
N ASP A 393 11.65 11.91 -14.45
CA ASP A 393 10.22 12.08 -14.16
C ASP A 393 9.81 13.54 -13.93
N GLY A 394 10.73 14.49 -14.21
CA GLY A 394 10.52 15.93 -14.06
C GLY A 394 10.67 16.44 -12.63
N LEU A 395 11.07 15.60 -11.67
CA LEU A 395 11.29 15.99 -10.27
C LEU A 395 12.79 15.94 -9.92
N PRO A 396 13.32 16.97 -9.25
CA PRO A 396 14.71 16.97 -8.84
C PRO A 396 14.99 15.91 -7.75
N GLY A 397 16.25 15.46 -7.68
CA GLY A 397 16.72 14.55 -6.65
C GLY A 397 16.86 13.10 -7.13
N ARG A 398 17.21 12.24 -6.19
CA ARG A 398 17.34 10.79 -6.41
C ARG A 398 16.43 10.06 -5.43
N GLU A 399 15.95 8.91 -5.85
CA GLU A 399 15.17 8.02 -5.00
C GLU A 399 16.03 6.86 -4.49
N GLY A 400 15.63 6.30 -3.35
CA GLY A 400 16.05 4.98 -2.93
C GLY A 400 15.40 3.89 -3.78
N GLY A 401 15.77 2.64 -3.53
CA GLY A 401 15.03 1.54 -4.16
C GLY A 401 13.76 1.22 -3.39
N PHE A 402 12.72 0.89 -4.13
CA PHE A 402 11.43 0.56 -3.55
C PHE A 402 11.42 -0.85 -2.96
N VAL A 403 10.94 -0.97 -1.74
CA VAL A 403 10.87 -2.26 -1.05
C VAL A 403 9.97 -3.23 -1.81
N ILE A 404 8.83 -2.77 -2.34
CA ILE A 404 7.95 -3.63 -3.16
C ILE A 404 8.64 -4.15 -4.41
N CYS A 405 9.39 -3.32 -5.14
CA CYS A 405 10.14 -3.74 -6.32
C CYS A 405 11.21 -4.78 -5.97
N THR A 406 11.83 -4.63 -4.81
CA THR A 406 12.81 -5.60 -4.29
C THR A 406 12.14 -6.94 -3.97
N THR A 407 10.93 -6.93 -3.41
CA THR A 407 10.17 -8.16 -3.14
C THR A 407 9.69 -8.84 -4.43
N TRP A 408 9.32 -8.08 -5.48
CA TRP A 408 9.05 -8.66 -6.80
C TRP A 408 10.29 -9.35 -7.39
N LEU A 409 11.49 -8.78 -7.18
CA LEU A 409 12.73 -9.47 -7.58
C LEU A 409 12.90 -10.78 -6.80
N VAL A 410 12.62 -10.83 -5.50
CA VAL A 410 12.63 -12.08 -4.72
C VAL A 410 11.70 -13.12 -5.35
N GLU A 411 10.46 -12.75 -5.65
CA GLU A 411 9.50 -13.65 -6.27
C GLU A 411 9.95 -14.10 -7.66
N ALA A 412 10.51 -13.20 -8.48
CA ALA A 412 11.07 -13.54 -9.80
C ALA A 412 12.24 -14.52 -9.68
N LEU A 413 13.14 -14.33 -8.73
CA LEU A 413 14.26 -15.26 -8.50
C LEU A 413 13.77 -16.65 -8.10
N ILE A 414 12.69 -16.73 -7.31
CA ILE A 414 12.06 -18.01 -6.95
C ILE A 414 11.55 -18.73 -8.20
N THR A 415 10.86 -18.02 -9.11
CA THR A 415 10.35 -18.62 -10.36
C THR A 415 11.46 -19.13 -11.29
N LEU A 416 12.63 -18.50 -11.21
CA LEU A 416 13.83 -18.92 -11.96
C LEU A 416 14.63 -20.04 -11.26
N GLY A 417 14.13 -20.58 -10.13
CA GLY A 417 14.82 -21.61 -9.35
C GLY A 417 16.03 -21.11 -8.54
N ARG A 418 16.25 -19.79 -8.46
CA ARG A 418 17.38 -19.15 -7.74
C ARG A 418 17.02 -18.92 -6.27
N VAL A 419 16.61 -19.99 -5.58
CA VAL A 419 16.00 -19.95 -4.24
C VAL A 419 16.95 -19.38 -3.18
N ASP A 420 18.23 -19.73 -3.21
CA ASP A 420 19.20 -19.24 -2.22
C ASP A 420 19.46 -17.72 -2.38
N GLU A 421 19.50 -17.25 -3.61
CA GLU A 421 19.64 -15.83 -3.89
C GLU A 421 18.37 -15.06 -3.50
N ALA A 422 17.18 -15.60 -3.80
CA ALA A 422 15.90 -15.04 -3.36
C ALA A 422 15.87 -14.90 -1.84
N ARG A 423 16.31 -15.92 -1.10
CA ARG A 423 16.42 -15.87 0.35
C ARG A 423 17.35 -14.75 0.81
N ALA A 424 18.54 -14.65 0.24
CA ALA A 424 19.52 -13.64 0.63
C ALA A 424 19.02 -12.21 0.37
N VAL A 425 18.27 -11.99 -0.73
CA VAL A 425 17.62 -10.70 -0.99
C VAL A 425 16.48 -10.43 0.03
N LEU A 426 15.65 -11.43 0.34
CA LEU A 426 14.58 -11.27 1.33
C LEU A 426 15.15 -11.01 2.75
N ASP A 427 16.24 -11.67 3.12
CA ASP A 427 16.96 -11.44 4.38
C ASP A 427 17.45 -9.98 4.48
N SER A 428 17.93 -9.42 3.36
CA SER A 428 18.37 -8.02 3.31
C SER A 428 17.19 -7.04 3.48
N VAL A 429 16.00 -7.37 2.95
CA VAL A 429 14.77 -6.57 3.19
C VAL A 429 14.35 -6.67 4.66
N ALA A 430 14.38 -7.88 5.23
CA ALA A 430 14.03 -8.08 6.64
C ALA A 430 14.93 -7.27 7.58
N ALA A 431 16.22 -7.13 7.26
CA ALA A 431 17.15 -6.33 8.05
C ALA A 431 16.80 -4.82 8.05
N GLN A 432 16.11 -4.32 7.03
CA GLN A 432 15.67 -2.91 6.93
C GLN A 432 14.51 -2.58 7.88
N ALA A 433 13.73 -3.56 8.32
CA ALA A 433 12.57 -3.36 9.19
C ALA A 433 12.95 -2.90 10.61
N GLY A 434 14.21 -3.01 10.99
CA GLY A 434 14.72 -2.56 12.28
C GLY A 434 14.04 -3.23 13.49
N ARG A 435 14.11 -2.56 14.65
CA ARG A 435 13.60 -3.10 15.93
C ARG A 435 12.08 -3.10 16.03
N THR A 436 11.40 -2.21 15.32
CA THR A 436 9.94 -2.06 15.32
C THR A 436 9.24 -3.02 14.37
N GLY A 437 9.98 -3.64 13.44
CA GLY A 437 9.42 -4.45 12.37
C GLY A 437 8.58 -3.66 11.37
N THR A 438 8.89 -2.37 11.18
CA THR A 438 8.20 -1.49 10.21
C THR A 438 9.04 -1.32 8.96
N LEU A 439 8.42 -1.46 7.80
CA LEU A 439 9.01 -1.19 6.50
C LEU A 439 8.54 0.17 5.99
N THR A 440 9.50 0.95 5.51
CA THR A 440 9.27 2.20 4.79
C THR A 440 9.03 1.91 3.30
N GLU A 441 8.73 2.94 2.53
CA GLU A 441 8.58 2.83 1.07
C GLU A 441 9.88 2.44 0.38
N GLN A 442 10.97 3.10 0.75
CA GLN A 442 12.25 3.01 0.06
C GLN A 442 13.40 2.76 1.02
N TYR A 443 14.48 2.22 0.44
CA TYR A 443 15.77 2.09 1.11
C TYR A 443 16.90 2.60 0.20
N ASP A 444 17.74 3.48 0.73
CA ASP A 444 18.92 3.99 0.03
C ASP A 444 20.17 3.23 0.48
N VAL A 445 20.73 2.42 -0.43
CA VAL A 445 21.92 1.59 -0.15
C VAL A 445 23.15 2.44 0.18
N PRO A 446 23.46 3.54 -0.55
CA PRO A 446 24.62 4.37 -0.25
C PRO A 446 24.63 4.97 1.15
N THR A 447 23.49 5.43 1.66
CA THR A 447 23.39 6.07 2.98
C THR A 447 22.93 5.11 4.08
N ALA A 448 22.56 3.88 3.72
CA ALA A 448 21.94 2.88 4.60
C ALA A 448 20.70 3.43 5.35
N SER A 449 19.91 4.26 4.66
CA SER A 449 18.76 4.96 5.24
C SER A 449 17.43 4.42 4.70
N THR A 450 16.46 4.32 5.59
CA THR A 450 15.05 4.10 5.23
C THR A 450 14.40 5.43 4.89
N LEU A 451 13.62 5.49 3.81
CA LEU A 451 13.07 6.71 3.22
C LEU A 451 11.58 6.55 2.90
N GLY A 452 10.89 7.68 2.72
CA GLY A 452 9.48 7.73 2.39
C GLY A 452 8.55 7.46 3.57
N ASN A 453 7.25 7.43 3.29
CA ASN A 453 6.21 7.24 4.30
C ASN A 453 6.23 5.83 4.91
N PHE A 454 5.86 5.70 6.19
CA PHE A 454 5.81 4.43 6.90
C PHE A 454 4.75 4.39 8.02
N PRO A 455 4.35 3.19 8.53
CA PRO A 455 4.54 1.92 7.84
C PRO A 455 3.84 1.96 6.48
N GLN A 456 4.49 1.46 5.43
CA GLN A 456 3.89 1.48 4.09
C GLN A 456 3.25 0.13 3.77
N ALA A 457 1.97 0.14 3.41
CA ALA A 457 1.20 -1.07 3.09
C ALA A 457 1.84 -1.89 1.97
N TYR A 458 2.30 -1.23 0.90
CA TYR A 458 2.92 -1.87 -0.27
C TYR A 458 4.17 -2.68 0.11
N SER A 459 5.03 -2.13 0.95
CA SER A 459 6.24 -2.80 1.42
C SER A 459 5.92 -4.03 2.28
N HIS A 460 4.94 -3.92 3.18
CA HIS A 460 4.53 -5.02 4.04
C HIS A 460 3.82 -6.14 3.29
N LEU A 461 2.92 -5.83 2.35
CA LEU A 461 2.27 -6.86 1.51
C LEU A 461 3.29 -7.61 0.64
N GLY A 462 4.24 -6.88 0.05
CA GLY A 462 5.31 -7.47 -0.75
C GLY A 462 6.18 -8.43 0.05
N PHE A 463 6.53 -8.04 1.27
CA PHE A 463 7.28 -8.92 2.18
C PHE A 463 6.52 -10.20 2.52
N ILE A 464 5.22 -10.10 2.81
CA ILE A 464 4.35 -11.26 3.07
C ILE A 464 4.34 -12.19 1.85
N ASN A 465 4.08 -11.65 0.64
CA ASN A 465 4.00 -12.44 -0.59
C ASN A 465 5.31 -13.18 -0.90
N ALA A 466 6.44 -12.48 -0.80
CA ALA A 466 7.75 -13.06 -1.02
C ALA A 466 8.07 -14.18 -0.01
N ALA A 467 7.76 -13.97 1.27
CA ALA A 467 7.99 -14.98 2.32
C ALA A 467 7.11 -16.21 2.14
N VAL A 468 5.82 -16.04 1.81
CA VAL A 468 4.88 -17.15 1.54
C VAL A 468 5.35 -17.96 0.33
N ARG A 469 5.72 -17.29 -0.77
CA ARG A 469 6.21 -17.97 -1.99
C ARG A 469 7.53 -18.71 -1.76
N LEU A 470 8.45 -18.11 -1.00
CA LEU A 470 9.72 -18.75 -0.65
C LEU A 470 9.52 -20.01 0.21
N ALA A 471 8.62 -19.93 1.19
CA ALA A 471 8.28 -21.08 2.03
C ALA A 471 7.67 -22.24 1.23
N ALA A 472 6.78 -21.94 0.27
CA ALA A 472 6.14 -22.95 -0.57
C ALA A 472 7.15 -23.79 -1.37
N VAL A 473 8.17 -23.17 -1.97
CA VAL A 473 9.19 -23.91 -2.74
C VAL A 473 10.19 -24.67 -1.86
N GLN A 474 10.37 -24.26 -0.61
CA GLN A 474 11.23 -24.97 0.35
C GLN A 474 10.51 -26.17 0.97
N GLY A 475 9.20 -26.06 1.25
CA GLY A 475 8.37 -27.18 1.72
C GLY A 475 8.22 -28.31 0.69
N GLY A 476 8.13 -27.96 -0.62
CA GLY A 476 8.05 -28.95 -1.70
C GLY A 476 9.34 -29.74 -1.98
N LYS A 477 10.48 -29.36 -1.38
CA LYS A 477 11.74 -30.13 -1.46
C LYS A 477 11.94 -31.14 -0.33
N GLN A 478 11.04 -31.19 0.64
CA GLN A 478 11.12 -32.07 1.82
C GLN A 478 10.11 -33.23 1.77
N GLY A 479 9.33 -33.38 0.67
CA GLY A 479 8.34 -34.44 0.45
C GLY A 479 8.78 -35.48 -0.57
#